data_872482d133e1e9881fac19562a0d0111
#
_entry.id   872482d133e1e9881fac19562a0d0111
#
_cell.length_a   1.000
_cell.length_b   1.000
_cell.length_c   1.000
_cell.angle_alpha   90.00
_cell.angle_beta   90.00
_cell.angle_gamma   90.00
#
_symmetry.space_group_name_H-M   'P 1'
#
loop_
_entity.id
_entity.type
_entity.pdbx_description
1 polymer ?
#
loop_
_entity_poly.entity_id
_entity_poly.type
_entity_poly.pdbx_seq_one_letter_code
_entity_poly.pdbx_strand_id
1 'polypeptide(L)'
;DISNWGDGTSVCGMVTFKDGKPYKAGYRKFKMKTVLGTDDYASLAETVSRRAAEYEKYAALAKAGEPSNNYFGQKPDLLLMDGGRGQVSAAREALAGTALADVPLYGMVKDDHHRTRAIVDSEGREIAINMNRGTFTFITAIQDETHRFANAYRKQQMHQKSYASTLTEVPGV
;
A
#
# COMPACT_ATOMS: atom_id res chain seq x y z
N ASP A 1 -1.84 -2.96 -0.90
CA ASP A 1 -3.06 -3.73 -1.22
C ASP A 1 -4.29 -3.03 -0.66
N ILE A 2 -5.36 -2.98 -1.44
CA ILE A 2 -6.63 -2.35 -1.07
C ILE A 2 -7.61 -3.41 -0.63
N SER A 3 -8.24 -3.18 0.51
CA SER A 3 -9.31 -4.01 1.06
C SER A 3 -10.61 -3.22 1.13
N ASN A 4 -11.63 -3.70 0.44
CA ASN A 4 -12.97 -3.12 0.42
C ASN A 4 -13.87 -3.83 1.44
N TRP A 5 -14.72 -3.06 2.11
CA TRP A 5 -15.57 -3.51 3.21
C TRP A 5 -17.03 -3.39 2.83
N GLY A 6 -17.86 -4.27 3.37
CA GLY A 6 -19.29 -4.29 3.07
C GLY A 6 -20.08 -3.04 3.51
N ASP A 7 -19.45 -2.12 4.25
CA ASP A 7 -20.02 -0.83 4.63
C ASP A 7 -19.58 0.34 3.73
N GLY A 8 -18.95 0.02 2.58
CA GLY A 8 -18.44 1.03 1.65
C GLY A 8 -17.11 1.69 2.06
N THR A 9 -16.48 1.21 3.13
CA THR A 9 -15.18 1.71 3.56
C THR A 9 -14.06 0.95 2.84
N SER A 10 -13.08 1.66 2.31
CA SER A 10 -11.86 1.08 1.74
C SER A 10 -10.65 1.43 2.60
N VAL A 11 -9.74 0.48 2.73
CA VAL A 11 -8.46 0.63 3.45
C VAL A 11 -7.33 0.12 2.59
N CYS A 12 -6.29 0.94 2.41
CA CYS A 12 -5.06 0.51 1.77
C CYS A 12 -4.01 0.12 2.82
N GLY A 13 -3.53 -1.11 2.75
CA GLY A 13 -2.39 -1.59 3.52
C GLY A 13 -1.09 -1.30 2.79
N MET A 14 -0.13 -0.66 3.47
CA MET A 14 1.20 -0.41 2.97
C MET A 14 2.22 -1.15 3.83
N VAL A 15 3.02 -2.00 3.22
CA VAL A 15 4.19 -2.64 3.83
C VAL A 15 5.46 -1.94 3.38
N THR A 16 6.52 -2.09 4.15
CA THR A 16 7.84 -1.54 3.86
C THR A 16 8.89 -2.62 4.01
N PHE A 17 9.83 -2.65 3.07
CA PHE A 17 11.02 -3.48 3.12
C PHE A 17 12.25 -2.59 3.17
N LYS A 18 13.22 -2.98 3.98
CA LYS A 18 14.52 -2.33 4.11
C LYS A 18 15.61 -3.39 4.12
N ASP A 19 16.62 -3.19 3.29
CA ASP A 19 17.73 -4.15 3.16
C ASP A 19 17.26 -5.59 2.86
N GLY A 20 16.24 -5.70 2.00
CA GLY A 20 15.68 -6.98 1.57
C GLY A 20 14.75 -7.67 2.58
N LYS A 21 14.43 -7.04 3.70
CA LYS A 21 13.61 -7.61 4.79
C LYS A 21 12.40 -6.74 5.14
N PRO A 22 11.31 -7.34 5.65
CA PRO A 22 10.18 -6.59 6.17
C PRO A 22 10.60 -5.61 7.27
N TYR A 23 10.22 -4.34 7.12
CA TYR A 23 10.46 -3.29 8.10
C TYR A 23 9.13 -2.79 8.68
N LYS A 24 8.67 -3.45 9.74
CA LYS A 24 7.32 -3.26 10.29
C LYS A 24 7.07 -1.84 10.82
N ALA A 25 8.10 -1.12 11.26
CA ALA A 25 7.97 0.27 11.68
C ALA A 25 7.49 1.20 10.55
N GLY A 26 7.71 0.82 9.29
CA GLY A 26 7.23 1.52 8.11
C GLY A 26 5.82 1.09 7.63
N TYR A 27 5.19 0.09 8.26
CA TYR A 27 3.86 -0.36 7.86
C TYR A 27 2.79 0.66 8.24
N ARG A 28 1.83 0.88 7.33
CA ARG A 28 0.71 1.79 7.57
C ARG A 28 -0.57 1.27 6.95
N LYS A 29 -1.68 1.72 7.51
CA LYS A 29 -3.03 1.50 7.03
C LYS A 29 -3.64 2.86 6.72
N PHE A 30 -4.05 3.04 5.49
CA PHE A 30 -4.71 4.27 5.04
C PHE A 30 -6.20 3.99 4.89
N LYS A 31 -6.99 4.43 5.86
CA LYS A 31 -8.44 4.48 5.70
C LYS A 31 -8.77 5.60 4.72
N MET A 32 -9.57 5.32 3.71
CA MET A 32 -9.96 6.31 2.71
C MET A 32 -10.80 7.41 3.36
N LYS A 33 -10.55 8.64 2.96
CA LYS A 33 -11.22 9.84 3.48
C LYS A 33 -12.11 10.48 2.44
N THR A 34 -11.72 10.44 1.17
CA THR A 34 -12.40 11.13 0.05
C THR A 34 -13.07 10.17 -0.91
N VAL A 35 -12.62 8.91 -0.94
CA VAL A 35 -13.17 7.90 -1.85
C VAL A 35 -14.38 7.23 -1.20
N LEU A 36 -15.50 7.28 -1.88
CA LEU A 36 -16.74 6.58 -1.50
C LEU A 36 -16.89 5.32 -2.35
N GLY A 37 -17.20 4.20 -1.71
CA GLY A 37 -17.40 2.92 -2.39
C GLY A 37 -16.09 2.15 -2.64
N THR A 38 -16.07 1.36 -3.73
CA THR A 38 -15.03 0.37 -4.03
C THR A 38 -14.16 0.78 -5.23
N ASP A 39 -13.82 2.04 -5.36
CA ASP A 39 -12.92 2.52 -6.40
C ASP A 39 -11.45 2.32 -5.98
N ASP A 40 -10.87 1.23 -6.44
CA ASP A 40 -9.48 0.85 -6.11
C ASP A 40 -8.45 1.83 -6.70
N TYR A 41 -8.71 2.42 -7.87
CA TYR A 41 -7.80 3.39 -8.47
C TYR A 41 -7.78 4.70 -7.69
N ALA A 42 -8.95 5.23 -7.35
CA ALA A 42 -9.06 6.42 -6.52
C ALA A 42 -8.51 6.20 -5.11
N SER A 43 -8.74 5.03 -4.52
CA SER A 43 -8.19 4.66 -3.21
C SER A 43 -6.67 4.59 -3.21
N LEU A 44 -6.09 4.06 -4.28
CA LEU A 44 -4.65 4.00 -4.43
C LEU A 44 -4.06 5.40 -4.65
N ALA A 45 -4.69 6.22 -5.50
CA ALA A 45 -4.30 7.60 -5.74
C ALA A 45 -4.31 8.43 -4.43
N GLU A 46 -5.38 8.32 -3.62
CA GLU A 46 -5.44 8.96 -2.30
C GLU A 46 -4.30 8.49 -1.40
N THR A 47 -4.03 7.19 -1.37
CA THR A 47 -2.99 6.60 -0.53
C THR A 47 -1.60 7.14 -0.86
N VAL A 48 -1.22 7.13 -2.14
CA VAL A 48 0.12 7.60 -2.55
C VAL A 48 0.28 9.11 -2.40
N SER A 49 -0.78 9.88 -2.64
CA SER A 49 -0.79 11.33 -2.40
C SER A 49 -0.55 11.65 -0.92
N ARG A 50 -1.23 10.93 -0.02
CA ARG A 50 -1.03 11.10 1.43
C ARG A 50 0.36 10.65 1.87
N ARG A 51 0.91 9.60 1.26
CA ARG A 51 2.29 9.16 1.53
C ARG A 51 3.31 10.22 1.09
N ALA A 52 3.09 10.87 -0.06
CA ALA A 52 3.93 11.97 -0.55
C ALA A 52 3.86 13.19 0.38
N ALA A 53 2.66 13.59 0.79
CA ALA A 53 2.47 14.70 1.72
C ALA A 53 3.16 14.48 3.08
N GLU A 54 3.08 13.25 3.62
CA GLU A 54 3.80 12.91 4.85
C GLU A 54 5.32 12.94 4.66
N TYR A 55 5.83 12.48 3.51
CA TYR A 55 7.25 12.62 3.20
C TYR A 55 7.69 14.08 3.17
N GLU A 56 6.98 14.93 2.46
CA GLU A 56 7.29 16.37 2.34
C GLU A 56 7.28 17.06 3.71
N LYS A 57 6.29 16.76 4.55
CA LYS A 57 6.18 17.25 5.92
C LYS A 57 7.41 16.89 6.76
N TYR A 58 7.77 15.61 6.82
CA TYR A 58 8.89 15.17 7.65
C TYR A 58 10.25 15.54 7.06
N ALA A 59 10.38 15.64 5.75
CA ALA A 59 11.57 16.16 5.10
C ALA A 59 11.80 17.66 5.43
N ALA A 60 10.72 18.44 5.49
CA ALA A 60 10.77 19.84 5.90
C ALA A 60 11.18 20.00 7.37
N LEU A 61 10.63 19.19 8.28
CA LEU A 61 11.01 19.18 9.69
C LEU A 61 12.49 18.83 9.87
N ALA A 62 13.00 17.83 9.15
CA ALA A 62 14.40 17.46 9.19
C ALA A 62 15.33 18.60 8.71
N LYS A 63 14.94 19.34 7.67
CA LYS A 63 15.67 20.52 7.19
C LYS A 63 15.68 21.66 8.21
N ALA A 64 14.62 21.78 9.01
CA ALA A 64 14.54 22.76 10.09
C ALA A 64 15.31 22.35 11.35
N GLY A 65 15.99 21.20 11.34
CA GLY A 65 16.75 20.70 12.49
C GLY A 65 15.88 20.05 13.56
N GLU A 66 14.60 19.84 13.28
CA GLU A 66 13.70 19.13 14.20
C GLU A 66 13.88 17.60 14.05
N PRO A 67 14.24 16.88 15.13
CA PRO A 67 14.42 15.44 15.06
C PRO A 67 13.09 14.76 14.78
N SER A 68 13.02 14.01 13.70
CA SER A 68 11.87 13.18 13.39
C SER A 68 12.32 11.73 13.19
N ASN A 69 11.93 10.86 14.10
CA ASN A 69 12.12 9.42 13.97
C ASN A 69 11.04 8.77 13.10
N ASN A 70 10.23 9.58 12.39
CA ASN A 70 9.17 9.02 11.55
C ASN A 70 9.76 8.50 10.25
N TYR A 71 9.52 7.23 9.98
CA TYR A 71 9.96 6.56 8.75
C TYR A 71 9.46 7.25 7.47
N PHE A 72 8.34 7.96 7.51
CA PHE A 72 7.81 8.68 6.35
C PHE A 72 8.70 9.81 5.84
N GLY A 73 9.62 10.32 6.66
CA GLY A 73 10.66 11.27 6.23
C GLY A 73 11.75 10.64 5.36
N GLN A 74 11.77 9.32 5.20
CA GLN A 74 12.69 8.64 4.29
C GLN A 74 12.04 8.50 2.91
N LYS A 75 12.79 8.92 1.88
CA LYS A 75 12.34 8.76 0.49
C LYS A 75 12.44 7.28 0.11
N PRO A 76 11.38 6.67 -0.41
CA PRO A 76 11.47 5.30 -0.89
C PRO A 76 12.30 5.23 -2.17
N ASP A 77 13.07 4.15 -2.33
CA ASP A 77 13.83 3.88 -3.56
C ASP A 77 12.94 3.29 -4.66
N LEU A 78 11.83 2.66 -4.26
CA LEU A 78 10.91 1.97 -5.15
C LEU A 78 9.51 1.93 -4.51
N LEU A 79 8.48 2.11 -5.32
CA LEU A 79 7.08 1.88 -4.97
C LEU A 79 6.53 0.73 -5.81
N LEU A 80 5.92 -0.24 -5.14
CA LEU A 80 5.26 -1.39 -5.78
C LEU A 80 3.78 -1.39 -5.45
N MET A 81 2.96 -1.44 -6.49
CA MET A 81 1.51 -1.55 -6.39
C MET A 81 1.11 -3.02 -6.55
N ASP A 82 0.17 -3.49 -5.73
CA ASP A 82 -0.44 -4.81 -5.95
C ASP A 82 -1.53 -4.67 -7.02
N GLY A 83 -1.12 -4.76 -8.26
CA GLY A 83 -2.00 -4.61 -9.40
C GLY A 83 -1.26 -4.32 -10.70
N GLY A 84 -2.01 -4.19 -11.77
CA GLY A 84 -1.50 -3.99 -13.11
C GLY A 84 -1.33 -2.51 -13.50
N ARG A 85 -1.25 -2.30 -14.81
CA ARG A 85 -1.03 -0.99 -15.42
C ARG A 85 -1.97 0.11 -14.91
N GLY A 86 -3.26 -0.19 -14.71
CA GLY A 86 -4.23 0.81 -14.27
C GLY A 86 -3.90 1.39 -12.89
N GLN A 87 -3.52 0.52 -11.94
CA GLN A 87 -3.09 0.93 -10.61
C GLN A 87 -1.80 1.76 -10.66
N VAL A 88 -0.85 1.36 -11.50
CA VAL A 88 0.41 2.08 -11.67
C VAL A 88 0.18 3.46 -12.29
N SER A 89 -0.67 3.57 -13.31
CA SER A 89 -1.02 4.85 -13.94
C SER A 89 -1.70 5.80 -12.96
N ALA A 90 -2.69 5.31 -12.20
CA ALA A 90 -3.38 6.12 -11.19
C ALA A 90 -2.40 6.63 -10.10
N ALA A 91 -1.51 5.78 -9.63
CA ALA A 91 -0.49 6.16 -8.67
C ALA A 91 0.52 7.16 -9.27
N ARG A 92 0.94 6.98 -10.51
CA ARG A 92 1.86 7.89 -11.22
C ARG A 92 1.26 9.28 -11.37
N GLU A 93 0.00 9.36 -11.79
CA GLU A 93 -0.72 10.63 -11.92
C GLU A 93 -0.85 11.34 -10.57
N ALA A 94 -1.18 10.60 -9.51
CA ALA A 94 -1.33 11.15 -8.17
C ALA A 94 0.00 11.65 -7.56
N LEU A 95 1.13 11.10 -7.98
CA LEU A 95 2.47 11.53 -7.55
C LEU A 95 3.04 12.66 -8.39
N ALA A 96 2.43 13.00 -9.54
CA ALA A 96 2.90 14.09 -10.39
C ALA A 96 2.92 15.41 -9.60
N GLY A 97 4.04 16.14 -9.70
CA GLY A 97 4.25 17.41 -8.98
C GLY A 97 4.58 17.27 -7.48
N THR A 98 4.62 16.06 -6.93
CA THR A 98 5.05 15.82 -5.55
C THR A 98 6.57 15.51 -5.47
N ALA A 99 7.13 15.55 -4.27
CA ALA A 99 8.53 15.19 -4.04
C ALA A 99 8.84 13.70 -4.26
N LEU A 100 7.84 12.85 -4.50
CA LEU A 100 7.98 11.44 -4.85
C LEU A 100 7.72 11.14 -6.34
N ALA A 101 7.57 12.17 -7.19
CA ALA A 101 7.26 12.01 -8.62
C ALA A 101 8.34 11.23 -9.41
N ASP A 102 9.60 11.33 -8.96
CA ASP A 102 10.76 10.68 -9.60
C ASP A 102 11.03 9.25 -9.07
N VAL A 103 10.31 8.79 -8.05
CA VAL A 103 10.48 7.46 -7.48
C VAL A 103 10.04 6.41 -8.51
N PRO A 104 10.87 5.38 -8.79
CA PRO A 104 10.47 4.25 -9.61
C PRO A 104 9.18 3.60 -9.10
N LEU A 105 8.25 3.33 -10.00
CA LEU A 105 6.91 2.85 -9.68
C LEU A 105 6.51 1.73 -10.62
N TYR A 106 6.20 0.56 -10.05
CA TYR A 106 5.77 -0.62 -10.79
C TYR A 106 4.57 -1.30 -10.13
N GLY A 107 3.83 -2.05 -10.92
CA GLY A 107 2.79 -2.97 -10.44
C GLY A 107 3.30 -4.40 -10.39
N MET A 108 2.84 -5.16 -9.43
CA MET A 108 3.10 -6.60 -9.32
C MET A 108 1.97 -7.36 -10.01
N VAL A 109 2.27 -8.07 -11.09
CA VAL A 109 1.30 -8.79 -11.91
C VAL A 109 1.31 -10.27 -11.57
N LYS A 110 0.12 -10.85 -11.43
CA LYS A 110 -0.09 -12.27 -11.15
C LYS A 110 -0.41 -13.06 -12.43
N ASP A 111 -0.09 -14.34 -12.42
CA ASP A 111 -0.55 -15.30 -13.42
C ASP A 111 -1.98 -15.79 -13.12
N ASP A 112 -2.53 -16.65 -13.97
CA ASP A 112 -3.87 -17.24 -13.82
C ASP A 112 -4.00 -18.11 -12.55
N HIS A 113 -2.89 -18.47 -11.92
CA HIS A 113 -2.82 -19.18 -10.64
C HIS A 113 -2.58 -18.27 -9.44
N HIS A 114 -2.76 -16.95 -9.61
CA HIS A 114 -2.53 -15.92 -8.59
C HIS A 114 -1.09 -15.85 -8.05
N ARG A 115 -0.10 -16.32 -8.82
CA ARG A 115 1.32 -16.22 -8.46
C ARG A 115 1.96 -15.03 -9.15
N THR A 116 2.86 -14.36 -8.46
CA THR A 116 3.63 -13.23 -9.03
C THR A 116 4.39 -13.68 -10.28
N ARG A 117 4.18 -13.01 -11.39
CA ARG A 117 4.74 -13.36 -12.71
C ARG A 117 5.72 -12.32 -13.22
N ALA A 118 5.39 -11.06 -13.09
CA ALA A 118 6.13 -9.94 -13.65
C ALA A 118 5.88 -8.67 -12.83
N ILE A 119 6.66 -7.64 -13.11
CA ILE A 119 6.30 -6.26 -12.75
C ILE A 119 5.96 -5.50 -14.02
N VAL A 120 5.12 -4.48 -13.89
CA VAL A 120 4.64 -3.67 -15.02
C VAL A 120 4.81 -2.19 -14.71
N ASP A 121 5.21 -1.39 -15.69
CA ASP A 121 5.27 0.06 -15.57
C ASP A 121 3.94 0.76 -15.93
N SER A 122 3.92 2.09 -15.85
CA SER A 122 2.74 2.90 -16.19
C SER A 122 2.34 2.85 -17.67
N GLU A 123 3.26 2.48 -18.55
CA GLU A 123 3.00 2.31 -19.97
C GLU A 123 2.51 0.91 -20.33
N GLY A 124 2.50 0.00 -19.37
CA GLY A 124 2.07 -1.39 -19.55
C GLY A 124 3.20 -2.31 -20.03
N ARG A 125 4.45 -1.86 -19.98
CA ARG A 125 5.59 -2.72 -20.31
C ARG A 125 5.86 -3.66 -19.15
N GLU A 126 5.86 -4.95 -19.44
CA GLU A 126 6.13 -5.99 -18.45
C GLU A 126 7.63 -6.32 -18.41
N ILE A 127 8.13 -6.46 -17.20
CA ILE A 127 9.47 -6.96 -16.91
C ILE A 127 9.31 -8.31 -16.24
N ALA A 128 9.75 -9.37 -16.93
CA ALA A 128 9.74 -10.72 -16.39
C ALA A 128 10.75 -10.84 -15.24
N ILE A 129 10.29 -11.31 -14.09
CA ILE A 129 11.14 -11.46 -12.89
C ILE A 129 11.61 -12.90 -12.66
N ASN A 130 11.05 -13.87 -13.38
CA ASN A 130 11.37 -15.29 -13.24
C ASN A 130 12.77 -15.68 -13.72
N MET A 131 13.39 -14.84 -14.55
CA MET A 131 14.76 -15.06 -15.05
C MET A 131 15.83 -14.84 -13.97
N ASN A 132 15.51 -14.12 -12.90
CA ASN A 132 16.40 -13.89 -11.77
C ASN A 132 15.74 -14.41 -10.49
N ARG A 133 16.27 -15.50 -9.95
CA ARG A 133 15.70 -16.15 -8.76
C ARG A 133 15.64 -15.22 -7.55
N GLY A 134 16.65 -14.38 -7.35
CA GLY A 134 16.69 -13.43 -6.25
C GLY A 134 15.58 -12.37 -6.36
N THR A 135 15.44 -11.79 -7.53
CA THR A 135 14.39 -10.81 -7.83
C THR A 135 13.00 -11.44 -7.69
N PHE A 136 12.80 -12.62 -8.27
CA PHE A 136 11.54 -13.35 -8.16
C PHE A 136 11.15 -13.61 -6.71
N THR A 137 12.07 -14.15 -5.91
CA THR A 137 11.84 -14.45 -4.49
C THR A 137 11.53 -13.19 -3.69
N PHE A 138 12.24 -12.09 -3.96
CA PHE A 138 12.04 -10.82 -3.26
C PHE A 138 10.69 -10.18 -3.59
N ILE A 139 10.33 -10.06 -4.87
CA ILE A 139 9.03 -9.49 -5.28
C ILE A 139 7.87 -10.36 -4.78
N THR A 140 7.98 -11.68 -4.85
CA THR A 140 6.98 -12.60 -4.30
C THR A 140 6.82 -12.42 -2.79
N ALA A 141 7.91 -12.28 -2.05
CA ALA A 141 7.86 -12.04 -0.61
C ALA A 141 7.16 -10.71 -0.27
N ILE A 142 7.40 -9.65 -1.05
CA ILE A 142 6.72 -8.36 -0.88
C ILE A 142 5.22 -8.52 -1.12
N GLN A 143 4.82 -9.19 -2.20
CA GLN A 143 3.42 -9.39 -2.55
C GLN A 143 2.70 -10.22 -1.49
N ASP A 144 3.29 -11.33 -1.04
CA ASP A 144 2.73 -12.19 0.01
C ASP A 144 2.56 -11.43 1.33
N GLU A 145 3.56 -10.63 1.73
CA GLU A 145 3.50 -9.84 2.96
C GLU A 145 2.44 -8.74 2.89
N THR A 146 2.29 -8.11 1.73
CA THR A 146 1.25 -7.10 1.48
C THR A 146 -0.14 -7.71 1.66
N HIS A 147 -0.39 -8.88 1.07
CA HIS A 147 -1.65 -9.63 1.24
C HIS A 147 -1.86 -10.07 2.69
N ARG A 148 -0.83 -10.59 3.33
CA ARG A 148 -0.91 -11.02 4.73
C ARG A 148 -1.32 -9.85 5.64
N PHE A 149 -0.70 -8.69 5.46
CA PHE A 149 -0.98 -7.49 6.25
C PHE A 149 -2.41 -6.98 6.05
N ALA A 150 -2.87 -6.88 4.81
CA ALA A 150 -4.22 -6.47 4.48
C ALA A 150 -5.28 -7.44 5.05
N ASN A 151 -5.06 -8.74 4.90
CA ASN A 151 -5.96 -9.78 5.41
C ASN A 151 -6.01 -9.84 6.95
N ALA A 152 -4.88 -9.66 7.62
CA ALA A 152 -4.83 -9.61 9.09
C ALA A 152 -5.67 -8.45 9.63
N TYR A 153 -5.59 -7.29 9.00
CA TYR A 153 -6.41 -6.15 9.36
C TYR A 153 -7.89 -6.40 9.13
N ARG A 154 -8.27 -6.94 7.99
CA ARG A 154 -9.65 -7.30 7.69
C ARG A 154 -10.24 -8.23 8.76
N LYS A 155 -9.52 -9.28 9.14
CA LYS A 155 -9.95 -10.22 10.20
C LYS A 155 -10.12 -9.51 11.55
N GLN A 156 -9.17 -8.68 11.96
CA GLN A 156 -9.23 -7.94 13.22
C GLN A 156 -10.49 -7.06 13.32
N GLN A 157 -10.83 -6.37 12.24
CA GLN A 157 -11.99 -5.50 12.22
C GLN A 157 -13.32 -6.29 12.20
N MET A 158 -13.38 -7.42 11.49
CA MET A 158 -14.55 -8.29 11.52
C MET A 158 -14.82 -8.80 12.94
N HIS A 159 -13.80 -9.19 13.69
CA HIS A 159 -13.93 -9.57 15.10
C HIS A 159 -14.47 -8.41 15.95
N GLN A 160 -13.92 -7.20 15.81
CA GLN A 160 -14.39 -6.03 16.56
C GLN A 160 -15.87 -5.72 16.30
N LYS A 161 -16.33 -5.78 15.04
CA LYS A 161 -17.74 -5.58 14.69
C LYS A 161 -18.63 -6.68 15.26
N SER A 162 -18.20 -7.94 15.25
CA SER A 162 -18.94 -9.06 15.84
C SER A 162 -19.12 -8.90 17.34
N TYR A 163 -18.07 -8.53 18.07
CA TYR A 163 -18.17 -8.28 19.52
C TYR A 163 -19.07 -7.08 19.85
N ALA A 164 -18.97 -6.00 19.08
CA ALA A 164 -19.84 -4.83 19.28
C ALA A 164 -21.32 -5.17 19.06
N SER A 165 -21.63 -5.95 18.01
CA SER A 165 -23.00 -6.43 17.75
C SER A 165 -23.51 -7.31 18.87
N THR A 166 -22.71 -8.25 19.35
CA THR A 166 -23.11 -9.16 20.45
C THR A 166 -23.37 -8.41 21.74
N LEU A 167 -22.60 -7.36 22.05
CA LEU A 167 -22.78 -6.54 23.27
C LEU A 167 -24.05 -5.67 23.21
N THR A 168 -24.46 -5.23 22.02
CA THR A 168 -25.70 -4.45 21.86
C THR A 168 -26.97 -5.31 21.91
N GLU A 169 -26.86 -6.62 21.75
CA GLU A 169 -27.97 -7.57 21.84
C GLU A 169 -28.21 -8.08 23.26
N VAL A 170 -27.37 -7.73 24.24
CA VAL A 170 -27.58 -8.10 25.66
C VAL A 170 -28.52 -7.09 26.32
N PRO A 171 -29.77 -7.48 26.76
CA PRO A 171 -30.68 -6.58 27.44
C PRO A 171 -30.06 -6.11 28.77
N GLY A 172 -29.92 -4.80 28.95
CA GLY A 172 -29.48 -4.18 30.19
C GLY A 172 -28.01 -3.77 30.29
N VAL A 173 -27.31 -3.72 29.15
CA VAL A 173 -25.94 -3.14 29.06
C VAL A 173 -26.01 -1.81 28.33
#